data_3516d2d2f98848957ec49a96938b7e60
#
_entry.id   3516d2d2f98848957ec49a96938b7e60
#
_cell.length_a   1.000
_cell.length_b   1.000
_cell.length_c   1.000
_cell.angle_alpha   90.00
_cell.angle_beta   90.00
_cell.angle_gamma   90.00
#
_symmetry.space_group_name_H-M   'P 1'
#
loop_
_entity.id
_entity.type
_entity.pdbx_description
1 polymer ?
#
loop_
_entity_poly.entity_id
_entity_poly.type
_entity_poly.pdbx_seq_one_letter_code
_entity_poly.pdbx_strand_id
1 'polypeptide(L)'
;MKIGFNCSSFDLFHAGHVTMLKMEKDLCDWLIVALQVDPTIDRPGIKNKPTQSVYERYVQIQGCKYVDEILVYETEEDLLNMIKTQRIDIRFLSEEYKDRDFTGKQYCIDNGIEIHYHKRQHNYSSTELRNRVHMLEEKKRNEKIQGDIPEQYSPIILEKYEEK
;
A
#
# COMPACT_ATOMS: atom_id res chain seq x y z
N MET A 1 -10.68 -21.23 -9.26
CA MET A 1 -10.39 -19.80 -9.07
C MET A 1 -9.76 -19.63 -7.69
N LYS A 2 -8.48 -19.22 -7.66
CA LYS A 2 -7.69 -18.98 -6.43
C LYS A 2 -7.86 -17.51 -6.03
N ILE A 3 -8.34 -17.25 -4.81
CA ILE A 3 -8.63 -15.91 -4.30
C ILE A 3 -7.53 -15.47 -3.34
N GLY A 4 -6.86 -14.38 -3.69
CA GLY A 4 -5.85 -13.72 -2.89
C GLY A 4 -6.42 -12.59 -2.03
N PHE A 5 -5.82 -12.35 -0.87
CA PHE A 5 -6.23 -11.29 0.06
C PHE A 5 -5.02 -10.54 0.59
N ASN A 6 -5.03 -9.21 0.45
CA ASN A 6 -4.05 -8.29 1.04
C ASN A 6 -4.77 -7.22 1.85
N CYS A 7 -4.16 -6.72 2.91
CA CYS A 7 -4.70 -5.61 3.69
C CYS A 7 -3.61 -4.58 4.04
N SER A 8 -3.91 -3.30 3.83
CA SER A 8 -3.04 -2.18 4.19
C SER A 8 -3.80 -0.86 4.16
N SER A 9 -3.19 0.20 4.66
CA SER A 9 -3.71 1.57 4.53
C SER A 9 -3.51 2.16 3.13
N PHE A 10 -2.53 1.68 2.36
CA PHE A 10 -2.18 2.15 1.00
C PHE A 10 -2.02 3.68 0.90
N ASP A 11 -1.55 4.32 1.97
CA ASP A 11 -1.34 5.76 1.99
C ASP A 11 -0.20 6.19 1.08
N LEU A 12 -0.39 7.32 0.36
CA LEU A 12 0.56 7.81 -0.66
C LEU A 12 0.89 6.69 -1.66
N PHE A 13 -0.12 6.18 -2.34
CA PHE A 13 0.01 5.07 -3.28
C PHE A 13 1.19 5.29 -4.24
N HIS A 14 2.14 4.37 -4.26
CA HIS A 14 3.42 4.53 -4.96
C HIS A 14 3.84 3.25 -5.69
N ALA A 15 4.91 3.33 -6.48
CA ALA A 15 5.42 2.22 -7.28
C ALA A 15 5.61 0.91 -6.48
N GLY A 16 6.00 1.01 -5.20
CA GLY A 16 6.14 -0.15 -4.33
C GLY A 16 4.82 -0.89 -4.08
N HIS A 17 3.71 -0.18 -3.91
CA HIS A 17 2.39 -0.79 -3.80
C HIS A 17 1.99 -1.47 -5.13
N VAL A 18 2.21 -0.81 -6.26
CA VAL A 18 1.87 -1.37 -7.58
C VAL A 18 2.66 -2.66 -7.85
N THR A 19 3.97 -2.66 -7.56
CA THR A 19 4.83 -3.84 -7.75
C THR A 19 4.40 -5.01 -6.84
N MET A 20 4.08 -4.71 -5.59
CA MET A 20 3.57 -5.70 -4.63
C MET A 20 2.26 -6.32 -5.13
N LEU A 21 1.27 -5.49 -5.47
CA LEU A 21 -0.03 -5.94 -5.96
C LEU A 21 0.09 -6.75 -7.27
N LYS A 22 1.05 -6.40 -8.14
CA LYS A 22 1.35 -7.20 -9.31
C LYS A 22 1.84 -8.60 -8.95
N MET A 23 2.81 -8.70 -8.03
CA MET A 23 3.35 -10.00 -7.59
C MET A 23 2.28 -10.86 -6.93
N GLU A 24 1.39 -10.27 -6.14
CA GLU A 24 0.27 -10.94 -5.51
C GLU A 24 -0.75 -11.42 -6.54
N LYS A 25 -1.09 -10.57 -7.52
CA LYS A 25 -1.99 -10.94 -8.63
C LYS A 25 -1.43 -12.08 -9.50
N ASP A 26 -0.12 -12.15 -9.69
CA ASP A 26 0.52 -13.25 -10.43
C ASP A 26 0.38 -14.62 -9.72
N LEU A 27 -0.01 -14.63 -8.43
CA LEU A 27 -0.19 -15.85 -7.61
C LEU A 27 -1.65 -16.25 -7.37
N CYS A 28 -2.61 -15.43 -7.85
CA CYS A 28 -4.05 -15.71 -7.68
C CYS A 28 -4.85 -15.27 -8.91
N ASP A 29 -6.06 -15.81 -9.04
CA ASP A 29 -6.98 -15.45 -10.12
C ASP A 29 -7.77 -14.17 -9.80
N TRP A 30 -8.10 -13.98 -8.51
CA TRP A 30 -8.86 -12.82 -8.00
C TRP A 30 -8.16 -12.25 -6.78
N LEU A 31 -7.81 -10.97 -6.82
CA LEU A 31 -7.13 -10.28 -5.71
C LEU A 31 -8.09 -9.30 -5.02
N ILE A 32 -8.39 -9.61 -3.76
CA ILE A 32 -9.13 -8.74 -2.85
C ILE A 32 -8.14 -7.89 -2.07
N VAL A 33 -8.33 -6.58 -2.09
CA VAL A 33 -7.57 -5.63 -1.28
C VAL A 33 -8.46 -5.05 -0.19
N ALA A 34 -8.13 -5.28 1.06
CA ALA A 34 -8.79 -4.66 2.20
C ALA A 34 -8.07 -3.35 2.59
N LEU A 35 -8.76 -2.23 2.37
CA LEU A 35 -8.27 -0.89 2.65
C LEU A 35 -8.61 -0.48 4.08
N GLN A 36 -7.57 -0.28 4.91
CA GLN A 36 -7.75 0.21 6.28
C GLN A 36 -8.05 1.71 6.31
N VAL A 37 -9.13 2.09 7.02
CA VAL A 37 -9.55 3.50 7.16
C VAL A 37 -8.45 4.29 7.87
N ASP A 38 -8.13 3.93 9.10
CA ASP A 38 -7.10 4.58 9.91
C ASP A 38 -6.43 3.57 10.86
N PRO A 39 -5.17 3.18 10.60
CA PRO A 39 -4.47 2.22 11.45
C PRO A 39 -4.15 2.74 12.84
N THR A 40 -4.32 4.04 13.11
CA THR A 40 -4.09 4.61 14.45
C THR A 40 -5.22 4.34 15.42
N ILE A 41 -6.39 3.91 14.96
CA ILE A 41 -7.53 3.55 15.81
C ILE A 41 -7.14 2.42 16.77
N ASP A 42 -6.61 1.31 16.24
CA ASP A 42 -6.19 0.17 17.06
C ASP A 42 -4.74 0.25 17.53
N ARG A 43 -3.89 1.04 16.85
CA ARG A 43 -2.45 1.13 17.10
C ARG A 43 -1.99 2.57 17.23
N PRO A 44 -2.54 3.34 18.19
CA PRO A 44 -2.15 4.74 18.42
C PRO A 44 -0.68 4.84 18.83
N GLY A 45 0.03 5.81 18.28
CA GLY A 45 1.46 6.02 18.56
C GLY A 45 2.42 5.01 17.91
N ILE A 46 1.91 3.92 17.30
CA ILE A 46 2.72 2.91 16.59
C ILE A 46 2.62 3.11 15.08
N LYS A 47 1.44 3.45 14.58
CA LYS A 47 1.16 3.68 13.17
C LYS A 47 0.97 5.16 12.89
N ASN A 48 1.29 5.57 11.67
CA ASN A 48 1.01 6.93 11.22
C ASN A 48 -0.43 7.02 10.71
N LYS A 49 -1.09 8.13 11.05
CA LYS A 49 -2.35 8.47 10.43
C LYS A 49 -2.13 8.67 8.92
N PRO A 50 -3.01 8.13 8.06
CA PRO A 50 -2.90 8.34 6.63
C PRO A 50 -2.94 9.83 6.26
N THR A 51 -2.10 10.22 5.31
CA THR A 51 -2.08 11.58 4.76
C THR A 51 -3.27 11.83 3.85
N GLN A 52 -3.62 10.81 3.08
CA GLN A 52 -4.74 10.84 2.14
C GLN A 52 -6.03 10.36 2.81
N SER A 53 -7.16 10.93 2.39
CA SER A 53 -8.48 10.44 2.78
C SER A 53 -8.70 8.99 2.31
N VAL A 54 -9.68 8.32 2.91
CA VAL A 54 -10.07 6.96 2.47
C VAL A 54 -10.47 6.97 1.00
N TYR A 55 -11.21 8.00 0.57
CA TYR A 55 -11.69 8.11 -0.80
C TYR A 55 -10.54 8.24 -1.80
N GLU A 56 -9.54 9.10 -1.54
CA GLU A 56 -8.36 9.25 -2.40
C GLU A 56 -7.62 7.92 -2.56
N ARG A 57 -7.40 7.20 -1.46
CA ARG A 57 -6.73 5.90 -1.45
C ARG A 57 -7.56 4.83 -2.18
N TYR A 58 -8.87 4.82 -1.98
CA TYR A 58 -9.80 3.93 -2.66
C TYR A 58 -9.74 4.10 -4.18
N VAL A 59 -9.84 5.35 -4.67
CA VAL A 59 -9.79 5.65 -6.12
C VAL A 59 -8.45 5.25 -6.73
N GLN A 60 -7.33 5.46 -6.01
CA GLN A 60 -6.01 5.05 -6.49
C GLN A 60 -5.89 3.53 -6.62
N ILE A 61 -6.39 2.78 -5.63
CA ILE A 61 -6.40 1.31 -5.68
C ILE A 61 -7.33 0.81 -6.78
N GLN A 62 -8.51 1.43 -6.93
CA GLN A 62 -9.47 1.10 -7.99
C GLN A 62 -8.88 1.28 -9.40
N GLY A 63 -8.01 2.27 -9.57
CA GLY A 63 -7.27 2.49 -10.82
C GLY A 63 -6.13 1.47 -11.05
N CYS A 64 -5.79 0.64 -10.07
CA CYS A 64 -4.74 -0.36 -10.20
C CYS A 64 -5.26 -1.62 -10.88
N LYS A 65 -4.76 -1.92 -12.08
CA LYS A 65 -5.19 -3.06 -12.91
C LYS A 65 -4.97 -4.45 -12.28
N TYR A 66 -4.26 -4.53 -11.18
CA TYR A 66 -3.97 -5.79 -10.49
C TYR A 66 -4.96 -6.11 -9.37
N VAL A 67 -5.87 -5.19 -9.05
CA VAL A 67 -6.88 -5.34 -8.00
C VAL A 67 -8.23 -5.62 -8.62
N ASP A 68 -8.88 -6.69 -8.17
CA ASP A 68 -10.21 -7.07 -8.66
C ASP A 68 -11.33 -6.60 -7.74
N GLU A 69 -11.06 -6.53 -6.43
CA GLU A 69 -12.07 -6.16 -5.44
C GLU A 69 -11.43 -5.34 -4.31
N ILE A 70 -12.16 -4.35 -3.83
CA ILE A 70 -11.73 -3.52 -2.70
C ILE A 70 -12.79 -3.60 -1.60
N LEU A 71 -12.35 -4.01 -0.41
CA LEU A 71 -13.14 -3.94 0.81
C LEU A 71 -12.56 -2.86 1.73
N VAL A 72 -13.39 -2.20 2.51
CA VAL A 72 -12.95 -1.16 3.45
C VAL A 72 -13.22 -1.63 4.88
N TYR A 73 -12.24 -1.47 5.77
CA TYR A 73 -12.38 -1.82 7.17
C TYR A 73 -11.77 -0.76 8.08
N GLU A 74 -12.27 -0.67 9.30
CA GLU A 74 -11.84 0.32 10.27
C GLU A 74 -10.93 -0.30 11.34
N THR A 75 -11.35 -1.39 11.96
CA THR A 75 -10.69 -2.03 13.10
C THR A 75 -10.06 -3.38 12.75
N GLU A 76 -9.15 -3.87 13.59
CA GLU A 76 -8.58 -5.21 13.45
C GLU A 76 -9.66 -6.29 13.64
N GLU A 77 -10.74 -6.00 14.40
CA GLU A 77 -11.91 -6.89 14.53
C GLU A 77 -12.68 -6.98 13.21
N ASP A 78 -12.88 -5.86 12.51
CA ASP A 78 -13.51 -5.87 11.18
C ASP A 78 -12.67 -6.68 10.19
N LEU A 79 -11.34 -6.52 10.23
CA LEU A 79 -10.42 -7.30 9.41
C LEU A 79 -10.56 -8.80 9.69
N LEU A 80 -10.61 -9.19 10.96
CA LEU A 80 -10.81 -10.59 11.33
C LEU A 80 -12.14 -11.13 10.82
N ASN A 81 -13.21 -10.35 10.94
CA ASN A 81 -14.54 -10.72 10.44
C ASN A 81 -14.55 -10.84 8.91
N MET A 82 -13.87 -9.95 8.18
CA MET A 82 -13.68 -10.09 6.74
C MET A 82 -12.98 -11.39 6.38
N ILE A 83 -11.86 -11.72 7.04
CA ILE A 83 -11.11 -12.95 6.77
C ILE A 83 -11.98 -14.20 7.04
N LYS A 84 -12.87 -14.14 8.02
CA LYS A 84 -13.78 -15.24 8.35
C LYS A 84 -14.96 -15.40 7.39
N THR A 85 -15.39 -14.32 6.75
CA THR A 85 -16.60 -14.29 5.92
C THR A 85 -16.31 -14.33 4.43
N GLN A 86 -15.13 -13.89 4.01
CA GLN A 86 -14.70 -13.96 2.62
C GLN A 86 -14.10 -15.33 2.29
N ARG A 87 -14.30 -15.79 1.08
CA ARG A 87 -13.54 -16.92 0.56
C ARG A 87 -12.12 -16.44 0.26
N ILE A 88 -11.14 -16.98 0.94
CA ILE A 88 -9.72 -16.66 0.76
C ILE A 88 -8.95 -17.98 0.63
N ASP A 89 -8.16 -18.10 -0.42
CA ASP A 89 -7.29 -19.26 -0.63
C ASP A 89 -5.83 -18.93 -0.26
N ILE A 90 -5.41 -17.67 -0.43
CA ILE A 90 -4.07 -17.21 -0.09
C ILE A 90 -4.10 -15.81 0.52
N ARG A 91 -3.43 -15.63 1.65
CA ARG A 91 -3.24 -14.34 2.30
C ARG A 91 -1.82 -13.83 2.11
N PHE A 92 -1.69 -12.60 1.63
CA PHE A 92 -0.41 -11.95 1.38
C PHE A 92 0.01 -11.06 2.54
N LEU A 93 1.29 -11.15 2.92
CA LEU A 93 1.92 -10.34 3.96
C LEU A 93 3.35 -9.97 3.57
N SER A 94 3.86 -8.87 4.13
CA SER A 94 5.28 -8.56 4.05
C SER A 94 6.10 -9.56 4.88
N GLU A 95 7.31 -9.90 4.43
CA GLU A 95 8.23 -10.82 5.13
C GLU A 95 8.51 -10.42 6.59
N GLU A 96 8.40 -9.14 6.92
CA GLU A 96 8.57 -8.65 8.30
C GLU A 96 7.53 -9.22 9.31
N TYR A 97 6.42 -9.80 8.81
CA TYR A 97 5.41 -10.46 9.63
C TYR A 97 5.66 -11.95 9.85
N LYS A 98 6.71 -12.52 9.27
CA LYS A 98 6.98 -13.97 9.34
C LYS A 98 7.12 -14.45 10.80
N ASP A 99 7.85 -13.68 11.60
CA ASP A 99 8.16 -14.01 13.00
C ASP A 99 7.29 -13.21 14.00
N ARG A 100 6.19 -12.60 13.51
CA ARG A 100 5.26 -11.81 14.32
C ARG A 100 3.88 -12.40 14.29
N ASP A 101 3.10 -12.07 15.31
CA ASP A 101 1.67 -12.29 15.27
C ASP A 101 0.95 -11.19 14.48
N PHE A 102 -0.16 -11.55 13.85
CA PHE A 102 -0.99 -10.64 13.06
C PHE A 102 -2.44 -11.11 13.06
N THR A 103 -3.35 -10.19 12.84
CA THR A 103 -4.79 -10.44 12.84
C THR A 103 -5.18 -11.55 11.89
N GLY A 104 -5.84 -12.58 12.41
CA GLY A 104 -6.31 -13.73 11.64
C GLY A 104 -5.27 -14.79 11.32
N LYS A 105 -4.05 -14.73 11.87
CA LYS A 105 -3.00 -15.75 11.65
C LYS A 105 -3.48 -17.16 11.99
N GLN A 106 -3.99 -17.34 13.20
CA GLN A 106 -4.46 -18.65 13.66
C GLN A 106 -5.65 -19.14 12.83
N TYR A 107 -6.58 -18.24 12.49
CA TYR A 107 -7.71 -18.59 11.63
C TYR A 107 -7.25 -19.09 10.25
N CYS A 108 -6.27 -18.43 9.65
CA CYS A 108 -5.71 -18.87 8.35
C CYS A 108 -5.11 -20.27 8.45
N ILE A 109 -4.34 -20.53 9.51
CA ILE A 109 -3.73 -21.87 9.77
C ILE A 109 -4.81 -22.94 9.94
N ASP A 110 -5.79 -22.69 10.80
CA ASP A 110 -6.84 -23.65 11.13
C ASP A 110 -7.76 -23.99 9.95
N ASN A 111 -7.89 -23.05 8.99
CA ASN A 111 -8.75 -23.21 7.83
C ASN A 111 -7.98 -23.50 6.52
N GLY A 112 -6.67 -23.76 6.60
CA GLY A 112 -5.87 -24.13 5.44
C GLY A 112 -5.67 -23.00 4.43
N ILE A 113 -5.82 -21.74 4.85
CA ILE A 113 -5.52 -20.58 4.00
C ILE A 113 -3.99 -20.45 3.90
N GLU A 114 -3.46 -20.48 2.69
CA GLU A 114 -2.03 -20.29 2.45
C GLU A 114 -1.58 -18.89 2.93
N ILE A 115 -0.50 -18.81 3.70
CA ILE A 115 0.11 -17.54 4.09
C ILE A 115 1.37 -17.33 3.26
N HIS A 116 1.33 -16.36 2.36
CA HIS A 116 2.45 -16.02 1.51
C HIS A 116 3.14 -14.75 1.99
N TYR A 117 4.45 -14.87 2.31
CA TYR A 117 5.28 -13.73 2.70
C TYR A 117 6.12 -13.27 1.52
N HIS A 118 5.87 -12.03 1.06
CA HIS A 118 6.65 -11.45 -0.03
C HIS A 118 7.80 -10.60 0.48
N LYS A 119 8.95 -10.72 -0.19
CA LYS A 119 10.12 -9.87 0.05
C LYS A 119 9.95 -8.53 -0.64
N ARG A 120 10.30 -7.47 0.07
CA ARG A 120 10.42 -6.17 -0.56
C ARG A 120 11.66 -6.17 -1.47
N GLN A 121 11.46 -6.09 -2.78
CA GLN A 121 12.52 -6.09 -3.78
C GLN A 121 12.99 -4.67 -4.16
N HIS A 122 12.50 -3.64 -3.50
CA HIS A 122 12.76 -2.24 -3.82
C HIS A 122 12.75 -1.39 -2.54
N ASN A 123 13.34 -0.18 -2.64
CA ASN A 123 13.41 0.77 -1.52
C ASN A 123 12.23 1.75 -1.49
N TYR A 124 11.20 1.58 -2.33
CA TYR A 124 10.04 2.47 -2.31
C TYR A 124 9.21 2.26 -1.04
N SER A 125 8.95 3.35 -0.32
CA SER A 125 8.08 3.34 0.85
C SER A 125 7.40 4.70 1.00
N SER A 126 6.23 4.71 1.64
CA SER A 126 5.52 5.95 1.97
C SER A 126 6.37 6.87 2.86
N THR A 127 7.16 6.31 3.77
CA THR A 127 8.07 7.08 4.62
C THR A 127 9.16 7.78 3.82
N GLU A 128 9.80 7.07 2.89
CA GLU A 128 10.82 7.65 2.04
C GLU A 128 10.23 8.71 1.09
N LEU A 129 9.05 8.46 0.55
CA LEU A 129 8.34 9.42 -0.29
C LEU A 129 8.05 10.72 0.48
N ARG A 130 7.54 10.62 1.72
CA ARG A 130 7.34 11.80 2.58
C ARG A 130 8.63 12.56 2.82
N ASN A 131 9.72 11.86 3.14
CA ASN A 131 11.02 12.47 3.38
C ASN A 131 11.53 13.21 2.14
N ARG A 132 11.43 12.61 0.96
CA ARG A 132 11.84 13.28 -0.30
C ARG A 132 11.01 14.53 -0.58
N VAL A 133 9.70 14.47 -0.40
CA VAL A 133 8.82 15.65 -0.58
C VAL A 133 9.20 16.73 0.42
N HIS A 134 9.38 16.38 1.69
CA HIS A 134 9.75 17.34 2.74
C HIS A 134 11.08 18.03 2.43
N MET A 135 12.12 17.27 2.09
CA MET A 135 13.43 17.82 1.74
C MET A 135 13.37 18.76 0.52
N LEU A 136 12.59 18.39 -0.49
CA LEU A 136 12.43 19.23 -1.70
C LEU A 136 11.68 20.54 -1.38
N GLU A 137 10.64 20.48 -0.54
CA GLU A 137 9.92 21.69 -0.13
C GLU A 137 10.75 22.60 0.77
N GLU A 138 11.55 22.05 1.69
CA GLU A 138 12.51 22.84 2.48
C GLU A 138 13.54 23.52 1.59
N LYS A 139 14.10 22.78 0.62
CA LYS A 139 15.05 23.34 -0.34
C LYS A 139 14.44 24.52 -1.10
N LYS A 140 13.23 24.37 -1.65
CA LYS A 140 12.51 25.45 -2.34
C LYS A 140 12.26 26.67 -1.46
N ARG A 141 11.92 26.47 -0.18
CA ARG A 141 11.72 27.58 0.77
C ARG A 141 13.02 28.36 0.99
N ASN A 142 14.12 27.66 1.20
CA ASN A 142 15.43 28.27 1.42
C ASN A 142 15.92 29.01 0.16
N GLU A 143 15.69 28.47 -1.04
CA GLU A 143 16.04 29.11 -2.31
C GLU A 143 15.20 30.36 -2.60
N LYS A 144 13.90 30.35 -2.27
CA LYS A 144 13.04 31.56 -2.33
C LYS A 144 13.50 32.68 -1.40
N ILE A 145 14.03 32.31 -0.24
CA ILE A 145 14.61 33.28 0.72
C ILE A 145 15.90 33.87 0.16
N GLN A 146 16.66 33.14 -0.66
CA GLN A 146 17.93 33.57 -1.27
C GLN A 146 17.77 34.20 -2.66
N GLY A 147 16.56 34.19 -3.27
CA GLY A 147 16.26 34.86 -4.54
C GLY A 147 16.60 34.11 -5.82
N ASP A 148 17.07 32.86 -5.73
CA ASP A 148 17.41 32.05 -6.89
C ASP A 148 16.45 30.85 -7.06
N ILE A 149 15.79 30.75 -8.21
CA ILE A 149 15.07 29.54 -8.63
C ILE A 149 16.06 28.68 -9.43
N PRO A 150 16.44 27.48 -8.98
CA PRO A 150 17.38 26.66 -9.73
C PRO A 150 16.81 26.20 -11.08
N GLU A 151 17.62 26.24 -12.14
CA GLU A 151 17.31 25.78 -13.51
C GLU A 151 16.85 24.29 -13.61
N GLN A 152 17.13 23.47 -12.61
CA GLN A 152 16.78 22.04 -12.58
C GLN A 152 15.29 21.73 -12.41
N TYR A 153 14.43 22.75 -12.31
CA TYR A 153 12.97 22.63 -12.33
C TYR A 153 12.32 23.08 -13.64
N SER A 154 13.07 23.09 -14.72
CA SER A 154 12.46 23.09 -16.04
C SER A 154 11.49 21.92 -16.16
N PRO A 155 10.28 22.12 -16.73
CA PRO A 155 9.32 21.04 -16.87
C PRO A 155 10.01 19.87 -17.57
N ILE A 156 9.92 18.68 -16.96
CA ILE A 156 10.38 17.45 -17.61
C ILE A 156 9.55 17.32 -18.88
N ILE A 157 10.19 17.56 -20.00
CA ILE A 157 9.59 17.39 -21.31
C ILE A 157 9.22 15.93 -21.43
N LEU A 158 7.92 15.65 -21.54
CA LEU A 158 7.32 14.33 -21.77
C LEU A 158 7.63 13.77 -23.19
N GLU A 159 8.72 14.21 -23.82
CA GLU A 159 9.10 13.84 -25.18
C GLU A 159 9.65 12.42 -25.37
N LYS A 160 9.69 11.58 -24.31
CA LYS A 160 10.26 10.22 -24.40
C LYS A 160 9.23 9.08 -24.38
N TYR A 161 7.95 9.35 -24.46
CA TYR A 161 6.93 8.29 -24.44
C TYR A 161 6.03 8.22 -25.69
N GLU A 162 6.34 8.97 -26.74
CA GLU A 162 5.75 8.76 -28.06
C GLU A 162 6.79 8.05 -28.94
N GLU A 163 6.87 6.74 -28.86
CA GLU A 163 7.32 5.81 -29.91
C GLU A 163 7.56 4.43 -29.29
N LYS A 164 6.51 3.57 -29.29
CA LYS A 164 6.51 2.20 -29.82
C LYS A 164 5.17 1.52 -29.56
#